data_acb2f9fd31397819bc01875e4481b9a2
#
_entry.id   acb2f9fd31397819bc01875e4481b9a2
#
_cell.length_a   1.000
_cell.length_b   1.000
_cell.length_c   1.000
_cell.angle_alpha   90.00
_cell.angle_beta   90.00
_cell.angle_gamma   90.00
#
_symmetry.space_group_name_H-M   'P 1'
#
loop_
_entity.id
_entity.type
_entity.pdbx_description
1 polymer ?
#
loop_
_entity_poly.entity_id
_entity_poly.type
_entity_poly.pdbx_seq_one_letter_code
_entity_poly.pdbx_strand_id
1 'polypeptide(L)'
;MISLTIPIRTVSESNVSEHWTKKSKRHKKQKKMVAYFLNIHKKKISLPCIIKLTRCAPNKLDKFDNLPMSFKYILDAICEVITGNYVAGRADNEIEDEIDVIYRQIVQKTYEIRIEIY
;
A
#
# COMPACT_ATOMS: atom_id res chain seq x y z
N MET A 1 -15.60 -5.86 7.06
CA MET A 1 -14.14 -5.90 6.84
C MET A 1 -13.83 -6.24 5.39
N ILE A 2 -12.85 -5.56 4.80
CA ILE A 2 -12.36 -5.84 3.46
C ILE A 2 -11.02 -6.55 3.60
N SER A 3 -10.80 -7.64 2.87
CA SER A 3 -9.54 -8.38 2.89
C SER A 3 -9.14 -8.70 1.46
N LEU A 4 -7.96 -8.26 1.05
CA LEU A 4 -7.41 -8.43 -0.30
C LEU A 4 -6.01 -9.00 -0.23
N THR A 5 -5.68 -9.88 -1.20
CA THR A 5 -4.31 -10.35 -1.42
C THR A 5 -3.91 -10.00 -2.83
N ILE A 6 -2.82 -9.26 -2.99
CA ILE A 6 -2.36 -8.77 -4.28
C ILE A 6 -0.93 -9.24 -4.52
N PRO A 7 -0.60 -9.83 -5.68
CA PRO A 7 0.73 -10.35 -5.98
C PRO A 7 1.69 -9.20 -6.34
N ILE A 8 2.11 -8.44 -5.34
CA ILE A 8 3.06 -7.34 -5.47
C ILE A 8 4.33 -7.66 -4.68
N ARG A 9 5.48 -7.49 -5.32
CA ARG A 9 6.77 -7.47 -4.65
C ARG A 9 7.07 -6.06 -4.17
N THR A 10 6.99 -5.84 -2.86
CA THR A 10 7.35 -4.56 -2.26
C THR A 10 8.86 -4.46 -2.08
N VAL A 11 9.38 -3.25 -2.21
CA VAL A 11 10.78 -2.94 -1.95
C VAL A 11 10.87 -1.76 -1.00
N SER A 12 11.97 -1.65 -0.24
CA SER A 12 12.20 -0.48 0.59
C SER A 12 12.54 0.71 -0.30
N GLU A 13 11.67 1.69 -0.36
CA GLU A 13 11.82 2.86 -1.23
C GLU A 13 13.05 3.71 -0.87
N SER A 14 13.46 3.68 0.39
CA SER A 14 14.63 4.43 0.85
C SER A 14 15.97 3.79 0.49
N ASN A 15 15.98 2.47 0.22
CA ASN A 15 17.19 1.69 -0.02
C ASN A 15 17.36 1.18 -1.45
N VAL A 16 16.37 1.43 -2.29
CA VAL A 16 16.40 0.94 -3.68
C VAL A 16 17.25 1.87 -4.54
N SER A 17 18.28 1.30 -5.18
CA SER A 17 19.11 1.97 -6.16
C SER A 17 18.60 1.62 -7.56
N GLU A 18 17.70 2.41 -8.08
CA GLU A 18 17.12 2.22 -9.40
C GLU A 18 17.17 3.51 -10.21
N HIS A 19 17.24 3.37 -11.54
CA HIS A 19 17.02 4.50 -12.42
C HIS A 19 15.59 5.05 -12.23
N TRP A 20 15.43 6.37 -12.29
CA TRP A 20 14.13 7.02 -12.00
C TRP A 20 12.99 6.55 -12.92
N THR A 21 13.27 6.21 -14.19
CA THR A 21 12.25 5.68 -15.11
C THR A 21 11.72 4.32 -14.66
N LYS A 22 12.62 3.45 -14.21
CA LYS A 22 12.26 2.12 -13.69
C LYS A 22 11.46 2.23 -12.39
N LYS A 23 11.88 3.13 -11.51
CA LYS A 23 11.21 3.43 -10.26
C LYS A 23 9.79 3.95 -10.51
N SER A 24 9.64 4.89 -11.44
CA SER A 24 8.35 5.45 -11.84
C SER A 24 7.40 4.39 -12.39
N LYS A 25 7.88 3.50 -13.25
CA LYS A 25 7.09 2.39 -13.79
C LYS A 25 6.60 1.45 -12.68
N ARG A 26 7.47 1.13 -11.72
CA ARG A 26 7.13 0.27 -10.59
C ARG A 26 6.02 0.90 -9.73
N HIS A 27 6.15 2.20 -9.41
CA HIS A 27 5.14 2.91 -8.63
C HIS A 27 3.78 2.94 -9.34
N LYS A 28 3.77 3.23 -10.64
CA LYS A 28 2.55 3.23 -11.45
C LYS A 28 1.89 1.86 -11.48
N LYS A 29 2.68 0.80 -11.62
CA LYS A 29 2.19 -0.57 -11.62
C LYS A 29 1.57 -0.93 -10.27
N GLN A 30 2.23 -0.60 -9.17
CA GLN A 30 1.71 -0.83 -7.82
C GLN A 30 0.36 -0.13 -7.62
N LYS A 31 0.30 1.16 -7.95
CA LYS A 31 -0.94 1.95 -7.82
C LYS A 31 -2.07 1.38 -8.66
N LYS A 32 -1.77 0.99 -9.89
CA LYS A 32 -2.77 0.42 -10.80
C LYS A 32 -3.32 -0.90 -10.28
N MET A 33 -2.47 -1.77 -9.75
CA MET A 33 -2.89 -3.03 -9.18
C MET A 33 -3.76 -2.85 -7.93
N VAL A 34 -3.37 -1.95 -7.04
CA VAL A 34 -4.15 -1.64 -5.84
C VAL A 34 -5.53 -1.09 -6.22
N ALA A 35 -5.58 -0.14 -7.15
CA ALA A 35 -6.83 0.43 -7.62
C ALA A 35 -7.75 -0.65 -8.24
N TYR A 36 -7.18 -1.51 -9.06
CA TYR A 36 -7.94 -2.60 -9.69
C TYR A 36 -8.61 -3.52 -8.66
N PHE A 37 -7.87 -3.94 -7.65
CA PHE A 37 -8.40 -4.86 -6.64
C PHE A 37 -9.32 -4.17 -5.63
N LEU A 38 -9.08 -2.89 -5.32
CA LEU A 38 -9.79 -2.18 -4.26
C LEU A 38 -11.07 -1.50 -4.73
N ASN A 39 -11.14 -1.05 -5.98
CA ASN A 39 -12.28 -0.28 -6.50
C ASN A 39 -13.63 -0.97 -6.32
N ILE A 40 -13.69 -2.28 -6.46
CA ILE A 40 -14.94 -3.04 -6.29
C ILE A 40 -15.47 -2.99 -4.86
N HIS A 41 -14.60 -2.65 -3.90
CA HIS A 41 -14.95 -2.56 -2.47
C HIS A 41 -15.12 -1.11 -1.99
N LYS A 42 -14.90 -0.11 -2.85
CA LYS A 42 -14.88 1.30 -2.46
C LYS A 42 -16.11 1.73 -1.65
N LYS A 43 -17.29 1.31 -2.06
CA LYS A 43 -18.54 1.67 -1.40
C LYS A 43 -18.71 1.08 0.00
N LYS A 44 -17.92 0.04 0.33
CA LYS A 44 -17.95 -0.62 1.64
C LYS A 44 -17.00 0.03 2.64
N ILE A 45 -16.16 0.97 2.20
CA ILE A 45 -15.18 1.63 3.06
C ILE A 45 -15.83 2.84 3.71
N SER A 46 -15.82 2.85 5.04
CA SER A 46 -16.32 3.98 5.84
C SER A 46 -15.19 4.58 6.65
N LEU A 47 -15.12 5.90 6.67
CA LEU A 47 -14.18 6.62 7.52
C LEU A 47 -14.84 6.98 8.85
N PRO A 48 -14.11 6.96 9.98
CA PRO A 48 -12.72 6.53 10.10
C PRO A 48 -12.54 5.01 9.93
N CYS A 49 -11.35 4.61 9.52
CA CYS A 49 -11.05 3.19 9.35
C CYS A 49 -9.63 2.83 9.77
N ILE A 50 -9.38 1.54 9.92
CA ILE A 50 -8.06 0.99 10.20
C ILE A 50 -7.61 0.22 8.97
N ILE A 51 -6.41 0.53 8.47
CA ILE A 51 -5.82 -0.14 7.33
C ILE A 51 -4.65 -0.98 7.83
N LYS A 52 -4.75 -2.29 7.67
CA LYS A 52 -3.67 -3.21 8.02
C LYS A 52 -2.98 -3.68 6.75
N LEU A 53 -1.69 -3.42 6.65
CA LEU A 53 -0.87 -3.77 5.50
C LEU A 53 0.14 -4.83 5.91
N THR A 54 0.05 -6.00 5.29
CA THR A 54 0.95 -7.12 5.57
C THR A 54 1.83 -7.40 4.36
N ARG A 55 3.14 -7.32 4.55
CA ARG A 55 4.13 -7.72 3.53
C ARG A 55 4.44 -9.18 3.70
N CYS A 56 4.31 -9.95 2.62
CA CYS A 56 4.71 -11.35 2.57
C CYS A 56 5.88 -11.48 1.60
N ALA A 57 7.01 -11.96 2.10
CA ALA A 57 8.24 -12.04 1.31
C ALA A 57 9.26 -12.96 2.00
N PRO A 58 10.31 -13.42 1.27
CA PRO A 58 11.33 -14.30 1.86
C PRO A 58 12.19 -13.68 2.95
N ASN A 59 12.39 -12.35 2.92
CA ASN A 59 13.24 -11.65 3.87
C ASN A 59 12.45 -10.58 4.63
N LYS A 60 12.79 -10.41 5.91
CA LYS A 60 12.23 -9.33 6.73
C LYS A 60 12.87 -7.98 6.39
N LEU A 61 12.05 -6.93 6.46
CA LEU A 61 12.49 -5.56 6.52
C LEU A 61 12.44 -5.08 7.97
N ASP A 62 13.25 -4.07 8.32
CA ASP A 62 13.15 -3.50 9.65
C ASP A 62 11.80 -2.83 9.87
N LYS A 63 11.30 -2.99 11.08
CA LYS A 63 9.92 -2.64 11.45
C LYS A 63 9.63 -1.14 11.36
N PHE A 64 10.60 -0.30 11.72
CA PHE A 64 10.35 1.12 11.93
C PHE A 64 10.60 2.00 10.70
N ASP A 65 11.48 1.57 9.79
CA ASP A 65 11.86 2.35 8.61
C ASP A 65 11.47 1.68 7.30
N ASN A 66 12.10 0.54 7.00
CA ASN A 66 11.96 -0.08 5.68
C ASN A 66 10.61 -0.74 5.46
N LEU A 67 9.99 -1.30 6.49
CA LEU A 67 8.67 -1.91 6.34
C LEU A 67 7.60 -0.86 5.99
N PRO A 68 7.45 0.26 6.72
CA PRO A 68 6.52 1.32 6.32
C PRO A 68 6.84 1.91 4.95
N MET A 69 8.13 2.14 4.64
CA MET A 69 8.55 2.71 3.35
C MET A 69 8.23 1.80 2.17
N SER A 70 8.19 0.48 2.38
CA SER A 70 7.82 -0.46 1.32
C SER A 70 6.36 -0.32 0.90
N PHE A 71 5.51 0.27 1.74
CA PHE A 71 4.10 0.49 1.48
C PHE A 71 3.72 1.92 1.08
N LYS A 72 4.70 2.82 0.93
CA LYS A 72 4.42 4.23 0.67
C LYS A 72 3.44 4.45 -0.49
N TYR A 73 3.75 3.90 -1.65
CA TYR A 73 2.93 4.10 -2.85
C TYR A 73 1.66 3.24 -2.85
N ILE A 74 1.68 2.14 -2.13
CA ILE A 74 0.50 1.30 -1.93
C ILE A 74 -0.51 2.03 -1.05
N LEU A 75 -0.06 2.65 0.04
CA LEU A 75 -0.93 3.45 0.90
C LEU A 75 -1.49 4.66 0.16
N ASP A 76 -0.65 5.35 -0.63
CA ASP A 76 -1.10 6.46 -1.48
C ASP A 76 -2.24 6.00 -2.41
N ALA A 77 -2.08 4.84 -3.04
CA ALA A 77 -3.11 4.29 -3.93
C ALA A 77 -4.41 3.96 -3.19
N ILE A 78 -4.32 3.42 -1.99
CA ILE A 78 -5.49 3.12 -1.16
C ILE A 78 -6.23 4.43 -0.84
N CYS A 79 -5.52 5.46 -0.43
CA CYS A 79 -6.10 6.77 -0.12
C CYS A 79 -6.73 7.42 -1.37
N GLU A 80 -6.09 7.29 -2.53
CA GLU A 80 -6.65 7.76 -3.79
C GLU A 80 -7.99 7.10 -4.12
N VAL A 81 -8.09 5.79 -3.92
CA VAL A 81 -9.36 5.06 -4.12
C VAL A 81 -10.43 5.52 -3.13
N ILE A 82 -10.07 5.63 -1.85
CA ILE A 82 -11.03 6.03 -0.80
C ILE A 82 -11.57 7.43 -1.05
N THR A 83 -10.70 8.39 -1.36
CA THR A 83 -11.09 9.80 -1.52
C THR A 83 -11.62 10.13 -2.91
N GLY A 84 -11.23 9.35 -3.93
CA GLY A 84 -11.47 9.71 -5.32
C GLY A 84 -10.58 10.85 -5.82
N ASN A 85 -9.58 11.26 -5.02
CA ASN A 85 -8.64 12.33 -5.36
C ASN A 85 -7.32 11.73 -5.84
N TYR A 86 -7.03 11.90 -7.12
CA TYR A 86 -5.84 11.33 -7.76
C TYR A 86 -4.74 12.38 -8.01
N VAL A 87 -4.87 13.57 -7.42
CA VAL A 87 -3.81 14.57 -7.46
C VAL A 87 -2.65 14.10 -6.59
N ALA A 88 -1.45 14.08 -7.16
CA ALA A 88 -0.26 13.59 -6.48
C ALA A 88 -0.03 14.26 -5.12
N GLY A 89 0.17 13.45 -4.08
CA GLY A 89 0.48 13.91 -2.74
C GLY A 89 -0.68 14.53 -1.97
N ARG A 90 -1.93 14.34 -2.40
CA ARG A 90 -3.10 14.97 -1.78
C ARG A 90 -4.02 14.02 -1.03
N ALA A 91 -4.24 12.82 -1.57
CA ALA A 91 -5.24 11.90 -1.02
C ALA A 91 -4.95 11.47 0.42
N ASP A 92 -3.71 11.15 0.73
CA ASP A 92 -3.30 10.73 2.07
C ASP A 92 -3.45 11.86 3.09
N ASN A 93 -3.10 13.09 2.72
CA ASN A 93 -3.26 14.26 3.59
C ASN A 93 -4.74 14.56 3.89
N GLU A 94 -5.60 14.28 2.92
CA GLU A 94 -7.04 14.57 3.01
C GLU A 94 -7.71 13.75 4.12
N ILE A 95 -7.25 12.53 4.35
CA ILE A 95 -7.87 11.60 5.31
C ILE A 95 -6.91 11.14 6.42
N GLU A 96 -5.75 11.79 6.60
CA GLU A 96 -4.74 11.32 7.55
C GLU A 96 -5.25 11.20 8.99
N ASP A 97 -6.18 12.06 9.40
CA ASP A 97 -6.76 12.03 10.74
C ASP A 97 -7.91 11.02 10.88
N GLU A 98 -8.33 10.42 9.79
CA GLU A 98 -9.45 9.47 9.76
C GLU A 98 -8.99 8.03 9.52
N ILE A 99 -7.69 7.80 9.35
CA ILE A 99 -7.14 6.47 9.16
C ILE A 99 -6.04 6.17 10.18
N ASP A 100 -6.00 4.91 10.62
CA ASP A 100 -4.86 4.35 11.34
C ASP A 100 -4.26 3.25 10.48
N VAL A 101 -2.94 3.20 10.39
CA VAL A 101 -2.25 2.21 9.56
C VAL A 101 -1.41 1.30 10.45
N ILE A 102 -1.59 0.01 10.25
CA ILE A 102 -0.84 -1.03 10.96
C ILE A 102 -0.02 -1.79 9.92
N TYR A 103 1.30 -1.89 10.15
CA TYR A 103 2.21 -2.63 9.27
C TYR A 103 2.58 -3.96 9.90
N ARG A 104 2.47 -5.02 9.11
CA ARG A 104 2.86 -6.38 9.50
C ARG A 104 3.70 -7.02 8.40
N GLN A 105 4.39 -8.08 8.73
CA GLN A 105 5.12 -8.87 7.75
C GLN A 105 5.12 -10.35 8.10
N ILE A 106 5.10 -11.16 7.06
CA ILE A 106 5.15 -12.62 7.13
C ILE A 106 6.27 -13.08 6.22
N VAL A 107 7.16 -13.92 6.76
CA VAL A 107 8.24 -14.54 5.97
C VAL A 107 7.66 -15.77 5.26
N GLN A 108 7.72 -15.76 3.94
CA GLN A 108 7.28 -16.87 3.10
C GLN A 108 8.02 -16.83 1.76
N LYS A 109 7.95 -17.91 0.99
CA LYS A 109 8.70 -18.02 -0.28
C LYS A 109 8.25 -17.06 -1.36
N THR A 110 6.95 -16.76 -1.44
CA THR A 110 6.38 -15.94 -2.50
C THR A 110 6.15 -14.52 -2.02
N TYR A 111 6.17 -13.57 -2.99
CA TYR A 111 5.91 -12.17 -2.72
C TYR A 111 4.42 -11.86 -2.91
N GLU A 112 3.82 -11.28 -1.90
CA GLU A 112 2.46 -10.73 -1.97
C GLU A 112 2.27 -9.68 -0.90
N ILE A 113 1.21 -8.89 -1.03
CA ILE A 113 0.75 -8.01 0.04
C ILE A 113 -0.67 -8.37 0.41
N ARG A 114 -1.03 -8.16 1.66
CA ARG A 114 -2.39 -8.30 2.14
C ARG A 114 -2.86 -6.96 2.66
N ILE A 115 -4.04 -6.55 2.22
CA ILE A 115 -4.68 -5.30 2.62
C ILE A 115 -5.96 -5.67 3.35
N GLU A 116 -6.08 -5.25 4.60
CA GLU A 116 -7.29 -5.43 5.39
C GLU A 116 -7.77 -4.06 5.85
N ILE A 117 -9.05 -3.76 5.64
CA ILE A 117 -9.67 -2.49 6.04
C ILE A 117 -10.84 -2.78 6.96
N TYR A 118 -10.77 -2.20 8.15
CA TYR A 118 -11.76 -2.38 9.20
C TYR A 118 -12.59 -1.14 9.42
#